data_44eda5f381b6bebde98c1253e1aaf15e
#
_entry.id   44eda5f381b6bebde98c1253e1aaf15e
#
_cell.length_a   1.000
_cell.length_b   1.000
_cell.length_c   1.000
_cell.angle_alpha   90.00
_cell.angle_beta   90.00
_cell.angle_gamma   90.00
#
_symmetry.space_group_name_H-M   'P 1'
#
loop_
_entity.id
_entity.type
_entity.pdbx_description
1 polymer ?
#
loop_
_entity_poly.entity_id
_entity_poly.type
_entity_poly.pdbx_seq_one_letter_code
_entity_poly.pdbx_strand_id
1 'polypeptide(L)'
;MKFLIGLTVAALVAVPATAAVFSTTLSGANETTANNSTATGSGTLQLSSDATRIKVNLNWSGLTGTALAGHIHCCALQGANGPVAIGLSPLSGVSGTFSRRYNLTLASTYSGGFLAANGGTAASARTAFLNGLTSGRAYYNVHTAMFPGGEIRGNLAAGAVPEPASWAMLIAGFGMTGAAMRRRRPATATA
;
A
#
# COMPACT_ATOMS: atom_id res chain seq x y z
N MET A 1 1.58 58.51 -16.95
CA MET A 1 2.21 57.17 -16.84
C MET A 1 1.22 56.22 -16.20
N LYS A 2 0.64 55.29 -16.96
CA LYS A 2 -0.29 54.26 -16.44
C LYS A 2 0.49 52.98 -16.28
N PHE A 3 0.72 52.54 -15.02
CA PHE A 3 1.30 51.22 -14.72
C PHE A 3 0.20 50.16 -14.84
N LEU A 4 0.29 49.28 -15.82
CA LEU A 4 -0.50 48.04 -15.88
C LEU A 4 0.22 47.02 -14.99
N ILE A 5 -0.40 46.68 -13.83
CA ILE A 5 0.00 45.58 -13.01
C ILE A 5 -0.61 44.33 -13.64
N GLY A 6 0.23 43.54 -14.29
CA GLY A 6 -0.16 42.23 -14.83
C GLY A 6 -0.35 41.22 -13.71
N LEU A 7 -1.59 40.83 -13.48
CA LEU A 7 -1.94 39.76 -12.54
C LEU A 7 -1.61 38.40 -13.18
N THR A 8 -0.51 37.78 -12.78
CA THR A 8 -0.19 36.41 -13.18
C THR A 8 -1.00 35.44 -12.33
N VAL A 9 -2.03 34.84 -12.92
CA VAL A 9 -2.77 33.72 -12.32
C VAL A 9 -1.88 32.48 -12.38
N ALA A 10 -1.37 32.04 -11.24
CA ALA A 10 -0.72 30.75 -11.13
C ALA A 10 -1.80 29.67 -11.15
N ALA A 11 -1.87 28.90 -12.24
CA ALA A 11 -2.74 27.74 -12.33
C ALA A 11 -2.22 26.66 -11.36
N LEU A 12 -2.96 26.38 -10.29
CA LEU A 12 -2.74 25.20 -9.44
C LEU A 12 -3.06 23.96 -10.28
N VAL A 13 -2.05 23.24 -10.70
CA VAL A 13 -2.20 21.92 -11.30
C VAL A 13 -2.46 20.93 -10.15
N ALA A 14 -3.70 20.45 -10.03
CA ALA A 14 -4.03 19.37 -9.10
C ALA A 14 -3.32 18.10 -9.55
N VAL A 15 -2.35 17.66 -8.76
CA VAL A 15 -1.70 16.35 -8.96
C VAL A 15 -2.70 15.29 -8.53
N PRO A 16 -3.05 14.31 -9.40
CA PRO A 16 -3.95 13.24 -9.01
C PRO A 16 -3.33 12.47 -7.85
N ALA A 17 -4.12 12.25 -6.78
CA ALA A 17 -3.72 11.41 -5.67
C ALA A 17 -3.45 9.99 -6.19
N THR A 18 -2.20 9.54 -6.15
CA THR A 18 -1.82 8.19 -6.59
C THR A 18 -2.30 7.17 -5.56
N ALA A 19 -2.81 6.04 -6.04
CA ALA A 19 -3.14 4.90 -5.19
C ALA A 19 -1.87 4.41 -4.49
N ALA A 20 -1.90 4.28 -3.16
CA ALA A 20 -0.77 3.74 -2.42
C ALA A 20 -0.66 2.23 -2.67
N VAL A 21 0.56 1.75 -2.92
CA VAL A 21 0.86 0.33 -3.14
C VAL A 21 1.74 -0.17 -2.01
N PHE A 22 1.33 -1.26 -1.41
CA PHE A 22 2.09 -2.00 -0.40
C PHE A 22 2.49 -3.34 -1.00
N SER A 23 3.70 -3.80 -0.73
CA SER A 23 4.21 -5.07 -1.25
C SER A 23 4.96 -5.85 -0.19
N THR A 24 5.07 -7.16 -0.42
CA THR A 24 5.85 -8.06 0.45
C THR A 24 6.26 -9.32 -0.28
N THR A 25 7.31 -9.97 0.23
CA THR A 25 7.63 -11.36 -0.03
C THR A 25 7.25 -12.19 1.20
N LEU A 26 6.76 -13.42 0.97
CA LEU A 26 6.35 -14.34 2.03
C LEU A 26 7.33 -15.52 2.09
N SER A 27 7.65 -15.95 3.31
CA SER A 27 8.45 -17.14 3.57
C SER A 27 8.14 -17.73 4.96
N GLY A 28 8.50 -18.98 5.18
CA GLY A 28 8.39 -19.63 6.51
C GLY A 28 9.33 -19.00 7.55
N ALA A 29 10.45 -18.43 7.12
CA ALA A 29 11.39 -17.72 7.99
C ALA A 29 10.80 -16.44 8.60
N ASN A 30 9.78 -15.86 7.97
CA ASN A 30 9.10 -14.66 8.43
C ASN A 30 7.99 -14.94 9.45
N GLU A 31 7.65 -16.20 9.70
CA GLU A 31 6.67 -16.56 10.73
C GLU A 31 7.16 -16.17 12.13
N THR A 32 6.23 -15.95 13.05
CA THR A 32 6.56 -15.59 14.45
C THR A 32 7.43 -16.67 15.12
N THR A 33 7.12 -17.93 14.83
CA THR A 33 8.00 -19.06 15.05
C THR A 33 8.44 -19.54 13.68
N ALA A 34 9.66 -19.20 13.27
CA ALA A 34 10.21 -19.59 11.98
C ALA A 34 10.07 -21.12 11.79
N ASN A 35 9.65 -21.51 10.60
CA ASN A 35 9.47 -22.91 10.24
C ASN A 35 10.39 -23.30 9.08
N ASN A 36 10.48 -24.62 8.82
CA ASN A 36 11.38 -25.16 7.80
C ASN A 36 10.75 -25.24 6.40
N SER A 37 9.61 -24.58 6.16
CA SER A 37 9.01 -24.57 4.84
C SER A 37 9.90 -23.83 3.86
N THR A 38 10.13 -24.43 2.70
CA THR A 38 10.81 -23.82 1.56
C THR A 38 9.86 -23.05 0.65
N ALA A 39 8.59 -23.02 1.01
CA ALA A 39 7.56 -22.30 0.28
C ALA A 39 7.84 -20.79 0.26
N THR A 40 7.51 -20.17 -0.82
CA THR A 40 7.65 -18.73 -1.03
C THR A 40 6.37 -18.12 -1.57
N GLY A 41 6.24 -16.82 -1.41
CA GLY A 41 5.15 -16.08 -1.99
C GLY A 41 5.49 -14.60 -2.19
N SER A 42 4.64 -13.91 -2.89
CA SER A 42 4.66 -12.46 -2.94
C SER A 42 3.25 -11.90 -2.95
N GLY A 43 3.08 -10.70 -2.43
CA GLY A 43 1.79 -10.05 -2.38
C GLY A 43 1.87 -8.56 -2.59
N THR A 44 0.81 -8.02 -3.18
CA THR A 44 0.60 -6.57 -3.27
C THR A 44 -0.78 -6.21 -2.76
N LEU A 45 -0.88 -5.06 -2.14
CA LEU A 45 -2.12 -4.42 -1.73
C LEU A 45 -2.12 -3.00 -2.30
N GLN A 46 -3.07 -2.72 -3.18
CA GLN A 46 -3.26 -1.39 -3.76
C GLN A 46 -4.44 -0.73 -3.06
N LEU A 47 -4.20 0.41 -2.43
CA LEU A 47 -5.21 1.23 -1.77
C LEU A 47 -5.71 2.29 -2.75
N SER A 48 -7.04 2.43 -2.91
CA SER A 48 -7.63 3.50 -3.72
C SER A 48 -7.30 4.89 -3.13
N SER A 49 -7.30 5.92 -3.96
CA SER A 49 -6.99 7.29 -3.56
C SER A 49 -7.94 7.85 -2.49
N ASP A 50 -9.20 7.38 -2.48
CA ASP A 50 -10.21 7.72 -1.47
C ASP A 50 -10.14 6.83 -0.21
N ALA A 51 -9.20 5.90 -0.17
CA ALA A 51 -8.98 4.94 0.92
C ALA A 51 -10.23 4.11 1.28
N THR A 52 -11.16 3.92 0.33
CA THR A 52 -12.40 3.12 0.54
C THR A 52 -12.30 1.70 0.01
N ARG A 53 -11.32 1.40 -0.84
CA ARG A 53 -11.15 0.09 -1.49
C ARG A 53 -9.70 -0.34 -1.49
N ILE A 54 -9.51 -1.64 -1.43
CA ILE A 54 -8.22 -2.27 -1.70
C ILE A 54 -8.36 -3.31 -2.80
N LYS A 55 -7.30 -3.46 -3.61
CA LYS A 55 -7.08 -4.61 -4.47
C LYS A 55 -5.93 -5.43 -3.89
N VAL A 56 -6.20 -6.68 -3.60
CA VAL A 56 -5.25 -7.67 -3.09
C VAL A 56 -4.83 -8.56 -4.23
N ASN A 57 -3.52 -8.74 -4.41
CA ASN A 57 -2.96 -9.81 -5.22
C ASN A 57 -1.96 -10.57 -4.35
N LEU A 58 -2.05 -11.89 -4.36
CA LEU A 58 -1.20 -12.79 -3.62
C LEU A 58 -0.85 -13.97 -4.52
N ASN A 59 0.40 -14.39 -4.50
CA ASN A 59 0.84 -15.65 -5.10
C ASN A 59 1.64 -16.45 -4.09
N TRP A 60 1.64 -17.77 -4.24
CA TRP A 60 2.41 -18.69 -3.43
C TRP A 60 2.88 -19.87 -4.26
N SER A 61 3.97 -20.49 -3.86
CA SER A 61 4.56 -21.63 -4.52
C SER A 61 5.27 -22.54 -3.53
N GLY A 62 5.14 -23.85 -3.74
CA GLY A 62 5.87 -24.86 -3.00
C GLY A 62 5.40 -25.08 -1.57
N LEU A 63 4.12 -24.81 -1.24
CA LEU A 63 3.56 -25.14 0.07
C LEU A 63 3.67 -26.66 0.34
N THR A 64 3.80 -27.03 1.59
CA THR A 64 3.89 -28.43 2.04
C THR A 64 2.57 -29.19 1.88
N GLY A 65 1.47 -28.49 1.68
CA GLY A 65 0.13 -29.00 1.43
C GLY A 65 -0.73 -27.97 0.74
N THR A 66 -1.95 -28.35 0.40
CA THR A 66 -2.93 -27.41 -0.18
C THR A 66 -3.15 -26.22 0.75
N ALA A 67 -3.14 -25.01 0.19
CA ALA A 67 -3.55 -23.81 0.92
C ALA A 67 -4.99 -23.97 1.44
N LEU A 68 -5.20 -23.87 2.73
CA LEU A 68 -6.50 -24.00 3.39
C LEU A 68 -7.12 -22.63 3.68
N ALA A 69 -6.29 -21.66 4.02
CA ALA A 69 -6.71 -20.32 4.34
C ALA A 69 -5.59 -19.30 4.02
N GLY A 70 -5.99 -18.09 3.71
CA GLY A 70 -5.11 -16.94 3.66
C GLY A 70 -5.76 -15.76 4.34
N HIS A 71 -4.95 -14.91 4.94
CA HIS A 71 -5.45 -13.76 5.67
C HIS A 71 -4.58 -12.53 5.46
N ILE A 72 -5.19 -11.36 5.63
CA ILE A 72 -4.49 -10.16 6.04
C ILE A 72 -4.70 -10.01 7.53
N HIS A 73 -3.62 -10.08 8.29
CA HIS A 73 -3.61 -9.79 9.72
C HIS A 73 -3.25 -8.32 9.95
N CYS A 74 -3.71 -7.75 11.04
CA CYS A 74 -3.41 -6.41 11.55
C CYS A 74 -3.71 -6.37 13.06
N CYS A 75 -3.13 -5.61 13.87
CA CYS A 75 -2.19 -4.52 13.74
C CYS A 75 -1.10 -4.73 14.81
N ALA A 76 -0.45 -5.86 14.80
CA ALA A 76 0.64 -6.20 15.71
C ALA A 76 1.97 -5.63 15.23
N LEU A 77 2.93 -5.53 16.12
CA LEU A 77 4.31 -5.22 15.77
C LEU A 77 4.87 -6.30 14.84
N GLN A 78 5.86 -5.95 14.04
CA GLN A 78 6.57 -6.92 13.21
C GLN A 78 7.17 -8.03 14.10
N GLY A 79 7.00 -9.28 13.67
CA GLY A 79 7.41 -10.46 14.45
C GLY A 79 6.40 -10.90 15.51
N ALA A 80 5.30 -10.19 15.73
CA ALA A 80 4.20 -10.61 16.60
C ALA A 80 2.96 -11.02 15.81
N ASN A 81 2.11 -11.87 16.40
CA ASN A 81 0.84 -12.27 15.80
C ASN A 81 -0.24 -11.22 16.07
N GLY A 82 -0.89 -10.76 15.01
CA GLY A 82 -2.07 -9.91 15.07
C GLY A 82 -3.34 -10.70 14.77
N PRO A 83 -4.52 -10.14 15.07
CA PRO A 83 -5.79 -10.73 14.70
C PRO A 83 -5.98 -10.74 13.17
N VAL A 84 -6.80 -11.67 12.68
CA VAL A 84 -7.25 -11.65 11.29
C VAL A 84 -8.09 -10.40 11.06
N ALA A 85 -7.65 -9.53 10.17
CA ALA A 85 -8.43 -8.37 9.76
C ALA A 85 -9.35 -8.72 8.58
N ILE A 86 -8.81 -9.33 7.52
CA ILE A 86 -9.55 -9.65 6.28
C ILE A 86 -9.21 -11.08 5.85
N GLY A 87 -10.25 -11.89 5.59
CA GLY A 87 -10.09 -13.23 5.03
C GLY A 87 -9.83 -13.19 3.52
N LEU A 88 -8.92 -14.06 3.08
CA LEU A 88 -8.60 -14.28 1.67
C LEU A 88 -9.07 -15.67 1.29
N SER A 89 -10.25 -15.79 0.70
CA SER A 89 -10.87 -17.07 0.38
C SER A 89 -11.63 -16.98 -0.95
N PRO A 90 -11.67 -18.07 -1.73
CA PRO A 90 -10.99 -19.35 -1.52
C PRO A 90 -9.51 -19.30 -1.96
N LEU A 91 -8.64 -20.03 -1.26
CA LEU A 91 -7.33 -20.41 -1.72
C LEU A 91 -7.29 -21.93 -1.92
N SER A 92 -6.46 -22.42 -2.83
CA SER A 92 -6.31 -23.84 -3.09
C SER A 92 -4.97 -24.17 -3.76
N GLY A 93 -4.54 -25.43 -3.66
CA GLY A 93 -3.30 -25.91 -4.27
C GLY A 93 -2.04 -25.60 -3.46
N VAL A 94 -0.97 -26.31 -3.76
CA VAL A 94 0.37 -26.11 -3.21
C VAL A 94 1.06 -24.90 -3.83
N SER A 95 0.59 -24.45 -4.97
CA SER A 95 0.96 -23.20 -5.65
C SER A 95 -0.29 -22.59 -6.25
N GLY A 96 -0.35 -21.26 -6.28
CA GLY A 96 -1.51 -20.57 -6.79
C GLY A 96 -1.42 -19.06 -6.74
N THR A 97 -2.50 -18.45 -7.19
CA THR A 97 -2.68 -16.99 -7.17
C THR A 97 -4.06 -16.63 -6.66
N PHE A 98 -4.15 -15.49 -5.99
CA PHE A 98 -5.39 -14.91 -5.52
C PHE A 98 -5.43 -13.43 -5.90
N SER A 99 -6.57 -12.98 -6.45
CA SER A 99 -6.80 -11.57 -6.76
C SER A 99 -8.22 -11.19 -6.42
N ARG A 100 -8.40 -10.20 -5.54
CA ARG A 100 -9.72 -9.72 -5.13
C ARG A 100 -9.72 -8.24 -4.75
N ARG A 101 -10.87 -7.59 -4.98
CA ARG A 101 -11.14 -6.25 -4.47
C ARG A 101 -12.05 -6.33 -3.26
N TYR A 102 -11.74 -5.51 -2.26
CA TYR A 102 -12.52 -5.38 -1.03
C TYR A 102 -12.98 -3.94 -0.86
N ASN A 103 -14.21 -3.77 -0.41
CA ASN A 103 -14.76 -2.48 -0.03
C ASN A 103 -14.60 -2.29 1.47
N LEU A 104 -13.70 -1.42 1.89
CA LEU A 104 -13.40 -1.17 3.31
C LEU A 104 -14.51 -0.42 4.07
N THR A 105 -15.56 0.04 3.37
CA THR A 105 -16.71 0.69 4.02
C THR A 105 -17.77 -0.32 4.48
N LEU A 106 -17.59 -1.60 4.15
CA LEU A 106 -18.51 -2.67 4.51
C LEU A 106 -17.99 -3.44 5.74
N ALA A 107 -18.84 -3.65 6.73
CA ALA A 107 -18.52 -4.47 7.91
C ALA A 107 -18.17 -5.91 7.54
N SER A 108 -18.82 -6.47 6.52
CA SER A 108 -18.58 -7.83 6.00
C SER A 108 -17.18 -8.02 5.37
N THR A 109 -16.42 -6.96 5.15
CA THR A 109 -15.03 -7.05 4.69
C THR A 109 -14.10 -7.53 5.80
N TYR A 110 -14.43 -7.23 7.03
CA TYR A 110 -13.60 -7.52 8.20
C TYR A 110 -14.03 -8.80 8.90
N SER A 111 -13.10 -9.49 9.54
CA SER A 111 -13.46 -10.56 10.46
C SER A 111 -14.27 -10.00 11.63
N GLY A 112 -15.19 -10.81 12.17
CA GLY A 112 -16.01 -10.40 13.31
C GLY A 112 -15.18 -10.00 14.52
N GLY A 113 -14.07 -10.72 14.79
CA GLY A 113 -13.16 -10.42 15.88
C GLY A 113 -12.44 -9.08 15.71
N PHE A 114 -11.96 -8.80 14.50
CA PHE A 114 -11.31 -7.52 14.21
C PHE A 114 -12.29 -6.34 14.30
N LEU A 115 -13.50 -6.53 13.76
CA LEU A 115 -14.56 -5.53 13.83
C LEU A 115 -14.90 -5.19 15.29
N ALA A 116 -15.15 -6.20 16.13
CA ALA A 116 -15.49 -6.03 17.53
C ALA A 116 -14.37 -5.33 18.34
N ALA A 117 -13.12 -5.76 18.12
CA ALA A 117 -11.94 -5.19 18.80
C ALA A 117 -11.66 -3.74 18.40
N ASN A 118 -12.21 -3.27 17.28
CA ASN A 118 -11.98 -1.92 16.75
C ASN A 118 -13.27 -1.08 16.73
N GLY A 119 -14.14 -1.20 17.74
CA GLY A 119 -15.29 -0.34 17.93
C GLY A 119 -16.56 -0.78 17.19
N GLY A 120 -16.59 -1.99 16.62
CA GLY A 120 -17.79 -2.64 16.09
C GLY A 120 -18.36 -2.06 14.79
N THR A 121 -17.75 -1.04 14.21
CA THR A 121 -18.22 -0.41 12.97
C THR A 121 -17.22 -0.56 11.83
N ALA A 122 -17.71 -0.56 10.58
CA ALA A 122 -16.81 -0.58 9.41
C ALA A 122 -15.88 0.65 9.36
N ALA A 123 -16.36 1.79 9.81
CA ALA A 123 -15.57 3.03 9.81
C ALA A 123 -14.39 2.97 10.80
N SER A 124 -14.62 2.50 12.03
CA SER A 124 -13.56 2.35 13.02
C SER A 124 -12.58 1.24 12.67
N ALA A 125 -13.06 0.09 12.17
CA ALA A 125 -12.22 -1.00 11.68
C ALA A 125 -11.36 -0.55 10.50
N ARG A 126 -11.91 0.22 9.54
CA ARG A 126 -11.16 0.81 8.44
C ARG A 126 -10.03 1.70 8.95
N THR A 127 -10.32 2.60 9.88
CA THR A 127 -9.31 3.49 10.48
C THR A 127 -8.18 2.69 11.11
N ALA A 128 -8.50 1.67 11.92
CA ALA A 128 -7.51 0.81 12.55
C ALA A 128 -6.67 0.04 11.50
N PHE A 129 -7.32 -0.52 10.49
CA PHE A 129 -6.65 -1.25 9.41
C PHE A 129 -5.70 -0.35 8.62
N LEU A 130 -6.14 0.85 8.22
CA LEU A 130 -5.30 1.80 7.48
C LEU A 130 -4.11 2.29 8.30
N ASN A 131 -4.32 2.58 9.59
CA ASN A 131 -3.22 2.93 10.50
C ASN A 131 -2.21 1.79 10.65
N GLY A 132 -2.69 0.55 10.77
CA GLY A 132 -1.82 -0.63 10.82
C GLY A 132 -1.07 -0.86 9.51
N LEU A 133 -1.72 -0.68 8.38
CA LEU A 133 -1.13 -0.83 7.06
C LEU A 133 -0.01 0.21 6.81
N THR A 134 -0.29 1.49 7.08
CA THR A 134 0.68 2.57 6.86
C THR A 134 1.85 2.54 7.83
N SER A 135 1.69 1.93 9.01
CA SER A 135 2.77 1.73 9.99
C SER A 135 3.50 0.38 9.85
N GLY A 136 3.26 -0.39 8.77
CA GLY A 136 3.94 -1.67 8.52
C GLY A 136 3.53 -2.79 9.47
N ARG A 137 2.35 -2.68 10.10
CA ARG A 137 1.82 -3.66 11.06
C ARG A 137 0.77 -4.60 10.47
N ALA A 138 0.55 -4.55 9.16
CA ALA A 138 -0.28 -5.51 8.44
C ALA A 138 0.60 -6.52 7.70
N TYR A 139 0.14 -7.76 7.62
CA TYR A 139 0.87 -8.81 6.94
C TYR A 139 -0.06 -9.83 6.27
N TYR A 140 0.44 -10.46 5.21
CA TYR A 140 -0.16 -11.65 4.64
C TYR A 140 0.31 -12.89 5.37
N ASN A 141 -0.61 -13.86 5.51
CA ASN A 141 -0.31 -15.21 6.00
C ASN A 141 -1.08 -16.24 5.18
N VAL A 142 -0.43 -17.36 4.84
CA VAL A 142 -1.04 -18.50 4.16
C VAL A 142 -0.86 -19.73 5.03
N HIS A 143 -1.93 -20.49 5.22
CA HIS A 143 -2.00 -21.63 6.11
C HIS A 143 -2.21 -22.92 5.34
N THR A 144 -1.61 -24.02 5.83
CA THR A 144 -1.83 -25.39 5.38
C THR A 144 -2.16 -26.28 6.55
N ALA A 145 -2.53 -27.54 6.29
CA ALA A 145 -2.78 -28.52 7.36
C ALA A 145 -1.51 -28.81 8.20
N MET A 146 -0.33 -28.76 7.56
CA MET A 146 0.96 -28.97 8.25
C MET A 146 1.32 -27.77 9.12
N PHE A 147 0.94 -26.57 8.70
CA PHE A 147 1.21 -25.32 9.41
C PHE A 147 -0.10 -24.55 9.65
N PRO A 148 -0.93 -24.99 10.59
CA PRO A 148 -2.24 -24.34 10.85
C PRO A 148 -2.08 -22.92 11.44
N GLY A 149 -0.94 -22.61 12.07
CA GLY A 149 -0.60 -21.27 12.55
C GLY A 149 -0.09 -20.31 11.46
N GLY A 150 0.25 -20.84 10.28
CA GLY A 150 0.83 -20.13 9.13
C GLY A 150 2.04 -20.85 8.58
N GLU A 151 2.09 -21.05 7.28
CA GLU A 151 3.24 -21.65 6.61
C GLU A 151 4.18 -20.58 6.06
N ILE A 152 3.64 -19.56 5.42
CA ILE A 152 4.43 -18.43 4.91
C ILE A 152 3.76 -17.10 5.28
N ARG A 153 4.59 -16.14 5.67
CA ARG A 153 4.19 -14.81 6.11
C ARG A 153 5.03 -13.73 5.47
N GLY A 154 4.44 -12.53 5.29
CA GLY A 154 5.18 -11.35 4.83
C GLY A 154 4.51 -10.06 5.27
N ASN A 155 5.25 -9.16 5.91
CA ASN A 155 4.78 -7.85 6.32
C ASN A 155 4.65 -6.92 5.12
N LEU A 156 3.52 -6.23 5.01
CA LEU A 156 3.24 -5.26 3.98
C LEU A 156 4.02 -3.96 4.24
N ALA A 157 4.89 -3.60 3.32
CA ALA A 157 5.62 -2.33 3.36
C ALA A 157 5.13 -1.42 2.21
N ALA A 158 5.03 -0.13 2.48
CA ALA A 158 4.74 0.83 1.43
C ALA A 158 5.82 0.75 0.35
N GLY A 159 5.39 0.55 -0.89
CA GLY A 159 6.28 0.68 -2.04
C GLY A 159 6.80 2.11 -2.13
N ALA A 160 8.05 2.29 -2.53
CA ALA A 160 8.54 3.61 -2.88
C ALA A 160 7.60 4.20 -3.93
N VAL A 161 6.93 5.29 -3.59
CA VAL A 161 6.14 6.03 -4.59
C VAL A 161 7.15 6.60 -5.57
N PRO A 162 7.12 6.21 -6.86
CA PRO A 162 7.96 6.91 -7.82
C PRO A 162 7.57 8.38 -7.79
N GLU A 163 8.51 9.26 -7.49
CA GLU A 163 8.32 10.72 -7.49
C GLU A 163 8.66 11.39 -8.85
N PRO A 164 8.41 10.76 -10.03
CA PRO A 164 8.83 11.34 -11.31
C PRO A 164 8.11 12.64 -11.61
N ALA A 165 6.85 12.76 -11.20
CA ALA A 165 6.05 13.94 -11.49
C ALA A 165 6.45 15.15 -10.63
N SER A 166 6.73 14.96 -9.34
CA SER A 166 7.17 16.04 -8.45
C SER A 166 8.54 16.60 -8.86
N TRP A 167 9.49 15.72 -9.15
CA TRP A 167 10.81 16.13 -9.65
C TRP A 167 10.74 16.81 -11.01
N ALA A 168 9.94 16.26 -11.96
CA ALA A 168 9.74 16.85 -13.27
C ALA A 168 9.08 18.24 -13.18
N MET A 169 8.08 18.40 -12.31
CA MET A 169 7.44 19.69 -12.06
C MET A 169 8.38 20.69 -11.41
N LEU A 170 9.21 20.24 -10.48
CA LEU A 170 10.20 21.10 -9.80
C LEU A 170 11.27 21.57 -10.79
N ILE A 171 11.81 20.67 -11.62
CA ILE A 171 12.77 20.99 -12.68
C ILE A 171 12.14 21.92 -13.72
N ALA A 172 10.92 21.66 -14.16
CA ALA A 172 10.20 22.51 -15.10
C ALA A 172 9.93 23.90 -14.49
N GLY A 173 9.52 23.98 -13.23
CA GLY A 173 9.29 25.23 -12.51
C GLY A 173 10.55 26.08 -12.38
N PHE A 174 11.66 25.50 -11.95
CA PHE A 174 12.95 26.19 -11.85
C PHE A 174 13.50 26.53 -13.24
N GLY A 175 13.34 25.65 -14.22
CA GLY A 175 13.75 25.92 -15.61
C GLY A 175 13.02 27.12 -16.23
N MET A 176 11.71 27.20 -16.05
CA MET A 176 10.90 28.34 -16.52
C MET A 176 11.26 29.63 -15.78
N THR A 177 11.48 29.57 -14.48
CA THR A 177 11.90 30.74 -13.69
C THR A 177 13.26 31.23 -14.12
N GLY A 178 14.22 30.33 -14.32
CA GLY A 178 15.56 30.67 -14.81
C GLY A 178 15.55 31.27 -16.23
N ALA A 179 14.72 30.73 -17.12
CA ALA A 179 14.56 31.26 -18.48
C ALA A 179 13.93 32.68 -18.48
N ALA A 180 12.92 32.91 -17.62
CA ALA A 180 12.30 34.23 -17.46
C ALA A 180 13.29 35.28 -16.91
N MET A 181 14.12 34.90 -15.94
CA MET A 181 15.15 35.79 -15.40
C MET A 181 16.25 36.10 -16.42
N ARG A 182 16.65 35.15 -17.25
CA ARG A 182 17.62 35.34 -18.32
C ARG A 182 17.14 36.32 -19.40
N ARG A 183 15.86 36.32 -19.72
CA ARG A 183 15.24 37.25 -20.68
C ARG A 183 15.18 38.69 -20.16
N ARG A 184 15.28 38.93 -18.86
CA ARG A 184 15.22 40.28 -18.22
C ARG A 184 16.57 40.98 -18.09
N ARG A 185 17.68 40.36 -18.54
CA ARG A 185 18.98 41.03 -18.53
C ARG A 185 18.95 42.16 -19.55
N PRO A 186 19.14 43.45 -19.14
CA PRO A 186 19.21 44.53 -20.07
C PRO A 186 20.47 44.38 -20.93
N ALA A 187 20.36 44.65 -22.23
CA ALA A 187 21.53 44.77 -23.09
C ALA A 187 22.37 45.91 -22.57
N THR A 188 23.60 45.66 -22.14
CA THR A 188 24.58 46.66 -21.80
C THR A 188 24.86 47.48 -23.08
N ALA A 189 24.43 48.74 -23.10
CA ALA A 189 24.80 49.65 -24.14
C ALA A 189 26.31 49.92 -24.01
N THR A 190 27.07 49.45 -24.98
CA THR A 190 28.46 49.89 -25.18
C THR A 190 28.45 51.28 -25.75
N ALA A 191 29.02 52.21 -24.97
CA ALA A 191 29.34 53.59 -25.43
C ALA A 191 30.60 53.57 -26.29
#